data_0232f9d5be993a55f6d9cca2fd0e7364
#
_entry.id   0232f9d5be993a55f6d9cca2fd0e7364
#
_cell.length_a   1.000
_cell.length_b   1.000
_cell.length_c   1.000
_cell.angle_alpha   90.00
_cell.angle_beta   90.00
_cell.angle_gamma   90.00
#
_symmetry.space_group_name_H-M   'P 1'
#
loop_
_entity.id
_entity.type
_entity.pdbx_description
1 polymer ?
#
loop_
_entity_poly.entity_id
_entity_poly.type
_entity_poly.pdbx_seq_one_letter_code
_entity_poly.pdbx_strand_id
1 'polypeptide(L)'
;MEKENRNVLCGANYYEQKYYLNPVYEVLPQAVKDELRIMCVLFVQEVSGIIVLEFSEEGRLRILVTHKEDDFYFDEIGSELKVRQLQQQKKELFEQLETYFKEKSHVTGT
;
A
#
# COMPACT_ATOMS: atom_id res chain seq x y z
N MET A 1 25.02 -6.74 -5.61
CA MET A 1 24.36 -5.71 -4.81
C MET A 1 22.95 -5.45 -5.29
N GLU A 2 22.06 -5.55 -4.40
CA GLU A 2 20.66 -5.36 -4.75
C GLU A 2 20.26 -3.90 -4.70
N LYS A 3 19.44 -3.51 -5.65
CA LYS A 3 18.85 -2.20 -5.61
C LYS A 3 17.71 -2.17 -4.62
N GLU A 4 17.55 -1.04 -3.96
CA GLU A 4 16.38 -0.83 -3.14
C GLU A 4 15.15 -0.83 -4.04
N ASN A 5 14.13 -1.58 -3.63
CA ASN A 5 12.86 -1.58 -4.34
C ASN A 5 11.98 -0.49 -3.75
N ARG A 6 12.01 0.68 -4.38
CA ARG A 6 11.22 1.81 -3.91
C ARG A 6 9.78 1.75 -4.38
N ASN A 7 9.46 0.82 -5.28
CA ASN A 7 8.11 0.74 -5.82
C ASN A 7 7.10 0.28 -4.78
N VAL A 8 7.49 -0.65 -3.90
CA VAL A 8 6.59 -1.11 -2.84
C VAL A 8 6.63 -0.11 -1.70
N LEU A 9 5.46 0.38 -1.30
CA LEU A 9 5.34 1.28 -0.17
C LEU A 9 5.09 0.51 1.12
N CYS A 10 4.02 -0.26 1.15
CA CYS A 10 3.64 -0.98 2.36
C CYS A 10 2.61 -2.04 2.00
N GLY A 11 2.25 -2.85 3.00
CA GLY A 11 1.23 -3.86 2.80
C GLY A 11 0.87 -4.57 4.09
N ALA A 12 -0.20 -5.35 4.04
CA ALA A 12 -0.63 -6.14 5.19
C ALA A 12 -1.06 -7.52 4.71
N ASN A 13 -0.80 -8.51 5.54
CA ASN A 13 -1.07 -9.91 5.23
C ASN A 13 -1.93 -10.50 6.34
N TYR A 14 -3.18 -10.83 6.00
CA TYR A 14 -4.12 -11.38 6.96
C TYR A 14 -3.65 -12.74 7.49
N TYR A 15 -3.12 -13.57 6.60
CA TYR A 15 -2.75 -14.94 6.97
C TYR A 15 -1.60 -14.98 7.95
N GLU A 16 -0.66 -14.05 7.81
CA GLU A 16 0.48 -13.97 8.71
C GLU A 16 0.28 -12.95 9.82
N GLN A 17 -0.81 -12.19 9.78
CA GLN A 17 -1.11 -11.14 10.77
C GLN A 17 0.05 -10.17 10.89
N LYS A 18 0.54 -9.71 9.73
CA LYS A 18 1.70 -8.82 9.70
C LYS A 18 1.44 -7.63 8.82
N TYR A 19 2.04 -6.51 9.21
CA TYR A 19 2.10 -5.29 8.43
C TYR A 19 3.55 -5.03 8.04
N TYR A 20 3.77 -4.57 6.82
CA TYR A 20 5.10 -4.28 6.30
C TYR A 20 5.14 -2.85 5.80
N LEU A 21 6.15 -2.10 6.24
CA LEU A 21 6.49 -0.80 5.66
C LEU A 21 7.88 -0.93 5.06
N ASN A 22 8.00 -0.58 3.79
CA ASN A 22 9.30 -0.63 3.13
C ASN A 22 10.26 0.30 3.88
N PRO A 23 11.42 -0.20 4.32
CA PRO A 23 12.33 0.61 5.13
C PRO A 23 12.75 1.93 4.51
N VAL A 24 12.79 2.03 3.19
CA VAL A 24 13.17 3.30 2.54
C VAL A 24 12.15 4.39 2.82
N TYR A 25 10.96 4.04 3.31
CA TYR A 25 9.91 5.02 3.63
C TYR A 25 9.78 5.28 5.12
N GLU A 26 10.73 4.80 5.92
CA GLU A 26 10.73 5.11 7.35
C GLU A 26 10.90 6.60 7.61
N VAL A 27 11.40 7.33 6.63
CA VAL A 27 11.61 8.77 6.76
C VAL A 27 10.31 9.57 6.67
N LEU A 28 9.21 8.93 6.29
CA LEU A 28 7.93 9.61 6.21
C LEU A 28 7.48 10.09 7.60
N PRO A 29 6.67 11.16 7.66
CA PRO A 29 6.13 11.60 8.94
C PRO A 29 5.39 10.48 9.65
N GLN A 30 5.48 10.47 10.97
CA GLN A 30 4.85 9.40 11.74
C GLN A 30 3.35 9.31 11.49
N ALA A 31 2.68 10.46 11.35
CA ALA A 31 1.24 10.46 11.10
C ALA A 31 0.90 9.74 9.79
N VAL A 32 1.73 9.93 8.77
CA VAL A 32 1.53 9.26 7.48
C VAL A 32 1.74 7.76 7.64
N LYS A 33 2.80 7.37 8.34
CA LYS A 33 3.08 5.96 8.55
C LYS A 33 1.97 5.27 9.34
N ASP A 34 1.43 5.96 10.34
CA ASP A 34 0.33 5.43 11.12
C ASP A 34 -0.93 5.26 10.26
N GLU A 35 -1.21 6.23 9.43
CA GLU A 35 -2.40 6.18 8.58
C GLU A 35 -2.31 5.02 7.59
N LEU A 36 -1.14 4.82 7.00
CA LEU A 36 -0.93 3.70 6.08
C LEU A 36 -1.13 2.37 6.78
N ARG A 37 -0.60 2.25 7.99
CA ARG A 37 -0.72 1.01 8.74
C ARG A 37 -2.17 0.71 9.09
N ILE A 38 -2.87 1.72 9.61
CA ILE A 38 -4.27 1.53 10.01
C ILE A 38 -5.11 1.14 8.81
N MET A 39 -4.91 1.83 7.69
CA MET A 39 -5.67 1.58 6.48
C MET A 39 -5.48 0.13 6.00
N CYS A 40 -4.23 -0.33 5.92
CA CYS A 40 -3.94 -1.65 5.38
C CYS A 40 -4.38 -2.75 6.34
N VAL A 41 -4.16 -2.56 7.64
CA VAL A 41 -4.52 -3.57 8.62
C VAL A 41 -6.04 -3.74 8.70
N LEU A 42 -6.77 -2.61 8.74
CA LEU A 42 -8.22 -2.69 8.77
C LEU A 42 -8.77 -3.34 7.51
N PHE A 43 -8.17 -3.04 6.36
CA PHE A 43 -8.61 -3.64 5.12
C PHE A 43 -8.61 -5.17 5.20
N VAL A 44 -7.47 -5.76 5.57
CA VAL A 44 -7.37 -7.22 5.57
C VAL A 44 -8.15 -7.84 6.74
N GLN A 45 -8.37 -7.09 7.81
CA GLN A 45 -9.20 -7.60 8.89
C GLN A 45 -10.65 -7.75 8.45
N GLU A 46 -11.09 -6.93 7.51
CA GLU A 46 -12.48 -6.98 7.04
C GLU A 46 -12.70 -7.94 5.90
N VAL A 47 -11.73 -8.04 4.96
CA VAL A 47 -11.94 -8.84 3.76
C VAL A 47 -11.00 -10.04 3.65
N SER A 48 -10.05 -10.19 4.57
CA SER A 48 -9.01 -11.21 4.47
C SER A 48 -8.04 -10.87 3.34
N GLY A 49 -7.12 -11.79 3.02
CA GLY A 49 -6.23 -11.61 1.89
C GLY A 49 -4.98 -10.81 2.23
N ILE A 50 -4.37 -10.28 1.18
CA ILE A 50 -3.13 -9.51 1.27
C ILE A 50 -3.32 -8.24 0.46
N ILE A 51 -3.00 -7.10 1.08
CA ILE A 51 -3.05 -5.81 0.39
C ILE A 51 -1.63 -5.28 0.27
N VAL A 52 -1.30 -4.74 -0.91
CA VAL A 52 0.00 -4.11 -1.15
C VAL A 52 -0.25 -2.78 -1.83
N LEU A 53 0.39 -1.74 -1.34
CA LEU A 53 0.40 -0.44 -1.99
C LEU A 53 1.75 -0.28 -2.67
N GLU A 54 1.73 -0.03 -3.98
CA GLU A 54 2.97 0.14 -4.73
C GLU A 54 2.83 1.22 -5.77
N PHE A 55 3.96 1.81 -6.16
CA PHE A 55 3.99 2.83 -7.19
C PHE A 55 4.24 2.18 -8.54
N SER A 56 3.47 2.61 -9.55
CA SER A 56 3.70 2.17 -10.91
C SER A 56 4.92 2.86 -11.49
N GLU A 57 5.28 2.48 -12.72
CA GLU A 57 6.40 3.12 -13.41
C GLU A 57 6.16 4.62 -13.61
N GLU A 58 4.90 5.01 -13.75
CA GLU A 58 4.55 6.43 -13.90
C GLU A 58 4.49 7.15 -12.56
N GLY A 59 4.70 6.44 -11.46
CA GLY A 59 4.65 7.05 -10.14
C GLY A 59 3.26 7.17 -9.55
N ARG A 60 2.29 6.40 -10.07
CA ARG A 60 0.93 6.38 -9.53
C ARG A 60 0.85 5.30 -8.46
N LEU A 61 0.25 5.64 -7.35
CA LEU A 61 0.10 4.69 -6.25
C LEU A 61 -1.07 3.77 -6.51
N ARG A 62 -0.80 2.47 -6.49
CA ARG A 62 -1.80 1.45 -6.80
C ARG A 62 -2.04 0.58 -5.58
N ILE A 63 -3.27 0.07 -5.48
CA ILE A 63 -3.65 -0.88 -4.45
C ILE A 63 -3.83 -2.23 -5.11
N LEU A 64 -3.05 -3.21 -4.67
CA LEU A 64 -3.11 -4.57 -5.19
C LEU A 64 -3.61 -5.48 -4.09
N VAL A 65 -4.57 -6.34 -4.42
CA VAL A 65 -5.16 -7.27 -3.46
C VAL A 65 -5.09 -8.67 -4.02
N THR A 66 -4.57 -9.61 -3.22
CA THR A 66 -4.52 -11.01 -3.59
C THR A 66 -5.02 -11.83 -2.41
N HIS A 67 -5.27 -13.12 -2.64
CA HIS A 67 -5.71 -14.03 -1.59
C HIS A 67 -5.30 -15.44 -1.94
N LYS A 68 -5.27 -16.32 -0.93
CA LYS A 68 -5.01 -17.73 -1.16
C LYS A 68 -6.21 -18.37 -1.84
N GLU A 69 -5.93 -19.37 -2.68
CA GLU A 69 -6.99 -20.05 -3.42
C GLU A 69 -8.03 -20.70 -2.51
N ASP A 70 -7.58 -21.20 -1.37
CA ASP A 70 -8.46 -21.89 -0.45
C ASP A 70 -9.07 -20.99 0.61
N ASP A 71 -8.97 -19.68 0.44
CA ASP A 71 -9.55 -18.72 1.38
C ASP A 71 -11.00 -18.46 0.98
N PHE A 72 -11.91 -19.22 1.55
CA PHE A 72 -13.33 -19.07 1.25
C PHE A 72 -13.97 -17.90 1.97
N TYR A 73 -13.25 -17.27 2.88
CA TYR A 73 -13.74 -16.10 3.60
C TYR A 73 -13.40 -14.80 2.90
N PHE A 74 -12.55 -14.86 1.87
CA PHE A 74 -12.17 -13.64 1.17
C PHE A 74 -13.40 -13.04 0.47
N ASP A 75 -13.66 -11.77 0.74
CA ASP A 75 -14.81 -11.05 0.20
C ASP A 75 -14.38 -10.30 -1.05
N GLU A 76 -14.53 -10.95 -2.20
CA GLU A 76 -14.05 -10.39 -3.46
C GLU A 76 -14.77 -9.10 -3.81
N ILE A 77 -16.10 -9.09 -3.70
CA ILE A 77 -16.88 -7.91 -4.02
C ILE A 77 -16.61 -6.79 -3.02
N GLY A 78 -16.57 -7.14 -1.73
CA GLY A 78 -16.29 -6.18 -0.70
C GLY A 78 -14.91 -5.57 -0.82
N SER A 79 -13.91 -6.38 -1.23
CA SER A 79 -12.57 -5.85 -1.38
C SER A 79 -12.50 -4.83 -2.50
N GLU A 80 -13.20 -5.07 -3.62
CA GLU A 80 -13.22 -4.12 -4.72
C GLU A 80 -13.87 -2.80 -4.30
N LEU A 81 -14.97 -2.89 -3.57
CA LEU A 81 -15.64 -1.69 -3.08
C LEU A 81 -14.75 -0.91 -2.12
N LYS A 82 -14.05 -1.61 -1.23
CA LYS A 82 -13.17 -0.95 -0.28
C LYS A 82 -11.99 -0.29 -0.97
N VAL A 83 -11.44 -0.91 -2.00
CA VAL A 83 -10.36 -0.30 -2.76
C VAL A 83 -10.82 1.03 -3.34
N ARG A 84 -12.02 1.06 -3.95
CA ARG A 84 -12.54 2.30 -4.50
C ARG A 84 -12.76 3.35 -3.42
N GLN A 85 -13.28 2.92 -2.28
CA GLN A 85 -13.49 3.85 -1.16
C GLN A 85 -12.17 4.44 -0.68
N LEU A 86 -11.15 3.61 -0.55
CA LEU A 86 -9.84 4.09 -0.13
C LEU A 86 -9.26 5.08 -1.13
N GLN A 87 -9.40 4.79 -2.42
CA GLN A 87 -8.90 5.68 -3.45
C GLN A 87 -9.57 7.04 -3.40
N GLN A 88 -10.85 7.08 -3.03
CA GLN A 88 -11.57 8.34 -2.88
C GLN A 88 -11.24 9.02 -1.57
N GLN A 89 -11.30 8.29 -0.47
CA GLN A 89 -11.13 8.86 0.86
C GLN A 89 -9.70 9.31 1.11
N LYS A 90 -8.73 8.61 0.53
CA LYS A 90 -7.32 8.88 0.75
C LYS A 90 -6.66 9.53 -0.46
N LYS A 91 -7.46 10.13 -1.32
CA LYS A 91 -6.94 10.72 -2.56
C LYS A 91 -5.82 11.72 -2.28
N GLU A 92 -6.04 12.59 -1.32
CA GLU A 92 -5.05 13.62 -1.00
C GLU A 92 -3.75 13.01 -0.48
N LEU A 93 -3.87 12.04 0.41
CA LEU A 93 -2.70 11.34 0.93
C LEU A 93 -1.96 10.63 -0.20
N PHE A 94 -2.69 9.95 -1.08
CA PHE A 94 -2.07 9.22 -2.18
C PHE A 94 -1.34 10.18 -3.12
N GLU A 95 -1.94 11.34 -3.41
CA GLU A 95 -1.30 12.32 -4.28
C GLU A 95 -0.02 12.87 -3.66
N GLN A 96 -0.03 13.09 -2.35
CA GLN A 96 1.17 13.54 -1.66
C GLN A 96 2.27 12.49 -1.72
N LEU A 97 1.91 11.24 -1.54
CA LEU A 97 2.88 10.15 -1.62
C LEU A 97 3.42 9.99 -3.04
N GLU A 98 2.57 10.15 -4.05
CA GLU A 98 3.01 10.08 -5.44
C GLU A 98 4.00 11.19 -5.75
N THR A 99 3.72 12.39 -5.25
CA THR A 99 4.64 13.52 -5.42
C THR A 99 5.98 13.22 -4.76
N TYR A 100 5.93 12.72 -3.54
CA TYR A 100 7.15 12.37 -2.81
C TYR A 100 7.97 11.33 -3.59
N PHE A 101 7.30 10.30 -4.08
CA PHE A 101 7.98 9.24 -4.84
C PHE A 101 8.65 9.80 -6.09
N LYS A 102 7.94 10.63 -6.83
CA LYS A 102 8.48 11.20 -8.06
C LYS A 102 9.66 12.10 -7.80
N GLU A 103 9.58 12.90 -6.73
CA GLU A 103 10.67 13.79 -6.40
C GLU A 103 11.92 13.02 -5.97
N LYS A 104 11.74 11.97 -5.20
CA LYS A 104 12.87 11.16 -4.78
C LYS A 104 13.49 10.41 -5.95
N SER A 105 12.65 9.87 -6.83
CA SER A 105 13.14 9.15 -8.01
C SER A 105 13.88 10.11 -8.93
N HIS A 106 13.37 11.32 -9.10
CA HIS A 106 14.02 12.30 -9.95
C HIS A 106 15.40 12.68 -9.41
N VAL A 107 15.46 12.94 -8.10
CA VAL A 107 16.73 13.33 -7.47
C VAL A 107 17.75 12.21 -7.57
N THR A 108 17.33 10.99 -7.31
CA THR A 108 18.26 9.86 -7.34
C THR A 108 18.59 9.41 -8.74
N GLY A 109 17.78 9.80 -9.70
CA GLY A 109 18.01 9.41 -11.08
C GLY A 109 19.02 10.25 -11.81
N THR A 110 19.43 11.36 -11.22
CA THR A 110 20.44 12.23 -11.86
C THR A 110 21.86 11.88 -11.46
#